data_06780465d27e84fad7293caf7f500418
#
_entry.id   06780465d27e84fad7293caf7f500418
#
_cell.length_a   1.000
_cell.length_b   1.000
_cell.length_c   1.000
_cell.angle_alpha   90.00
_cell.angle_beta   90.00
_cell.angle_gamma   90.00
#
_symmetry.space_group_name_H-M   'P 1'
#
loop_
_entity.id
_entity.type
_entity.pdbx_description
1 polymer ?
#
loop_
_entity_poly.entity_id
_entity_poly.type
_entity_poly.pdbx_seq_one_letter_code
_entity_poly.pdbx_strand_id
1 'polypeptide(L)'
;MPKLYIKTYGCQMNERDSEQVARMFVQKGYTMTDREDEADVILFNSCSIREQAEQKALGKMGLLAKQQRHRPHVVYGMMGCMAQSKKEELFKELPRLDLVVGTQKYHRVFEHVDGILRARQERRMDELQT
;
A
#
# COMPACT_ATOMS: atom_id res chain seq x y z
N MET A 1 -0.70 17.63 -0.52
CA MET A 1 -1.61 16.53 -0.86
C MET A 1 -0.85 15.22 -0.95
N PRO A 2 -1.31 14.17 -0.24
CA PRO A 2 -0.62 12.89 -0.32
C PRO A 2 -0.71 12.29 -1.73
N LYS A 3 0.33 11.56 -2.11
CA LYS A 3 0.40 10.88 -3.40
C LYS A 3 0.29 9.38 -3.23
N LEU A 4 -0.55 8.76 -4.06
CA LEU A 4 -0.81 7.33 -4.03
C LEU A 4 -0.22 6.66 -5.26
N TYR A 5 0.54 5.58 -5.02
CA TYR A 5 1.03 4.68 -6.06
C TYR A 5 0.38 3.32 -5.87
N ILE A 6 -0.26 2.81 -6.93
CA ILE A 6 -0.85 1.46 -6.93
C ILE A 6 -0.21 0.65 -8.06
N LYS A 7 0.30 -0.51 -7.72
CA LYS A 7 0.81 -1.48 -8.70
C LYS A 7 -0.03 -2.74 -8.64
N THR A 8 -0.49 -3.19 -9.79
CA THR A 8 -1.31 -4.40 -9.90
C THR A 8 -0.48 -5.55 -10.46
N TYR A 9 -0.49 -6.66 -9.74
CA TYR A 9 0.14 -7.92 -10.15
C TYR A 9 -0.96 -8.98 -10.24
N GLY A 10 -1.38 -9.33 -11.44
CA GLY A 10 -2.42 -10.34 -11.60
C GLY A 10 -3.27 -10.14 -12.83
N CYS A 11 -4.56 -10.47 -12.71
CA CYS A 11 -5.50 -10.47 -13.83
C CYS A 11 -6.29 -9.15 -13.92
N GLN A 12 -7.18 -9.09 -14.92
CA GLN A 12 -8.01 -7.91 -15.15
C GLN A 12 -8.92 -7.56 -13.97
N MET A 13 -9.34 -8.55 -13.20
CA MET A 13 -10.16 -8.29 -12.01
C MET A 13 -9.39 -7.48 -10.96
N ASN A 14 -8.11 -7.76 -10.82
CA ASN A 14 -7.26 -7.00 -9.90
C ASN A 14 -7.09 -5.55 -10.38
N GLU A 15 -7.02 -5.34 -11.69
CA GLU A 15 -6.93 -3.98 -12.25
C GLU A 15 -8.19 -3.17 -11.95
N ARG A 16 -9.36 -3.78 -12.05
CA ARG A 16 -10.63 -3.12 -11.69
C ARG A 16 -10.64 -2.70 -10.23
N ASP A 17 -10.21 -3.60 -9.35
CA ASP A 17 -10.17 -3.31 -7.93
C ASP A 17 -9.21 -2.16 -7.63
N SER A 18 -8.05 -2.14 -8.31
CA SER A 18 -7.09 -1.06 -8.18
C SER A 18 -7.69 0.27 -8.64
N GLU A 19 -8.43 0.28 -9.73
CA GLU A 19 -9.10 1.49 -10.24
C GLU A 19 -10.13 2.03 -9.25
N GLN A 20 -10.92 1.14 -8.64
CA GLN A 20 -11.91 1.54 -7.66
C GLN A 20 -11.27 2.16 -6.43
N VAL A 21 -10.20 1.54 -5.94
CA VAL A 21 -9.45 2.06 -4.80
C VAL A 21 -8.83 3.41 -5.15
N ALA A 22 -8.22 3.53 -6.33
CA ALA A 22 -7.64 4.80 -6.77
C ALA A 22 -8.67 5.92 -6.81
N ARG A 23 -9.87 5.66 -7.34
CA ARG A 23 -10.95 6.64 -7.37
C ARG A 23 -11.33 7.10 -5.98
N MET A 24 -11.41 6.16 -5.04
CA MET A 24 -11.74 6.45 -3.65
C MET A 24 -10.75 7.44 -3.05
N PHE A 25 -9.46 7.21 -3.27
CA PHE A 25 -8.41 8.09 -2.76
C PHE A 25 -8.46 9.47 -3.43
N VAL A 26 -8.67 9.51 -4.73
CA VAL A 26 -8.75 10.78 -5.47
C VAL A 26 -9.94 11.62 -4.99
N GLN A 27 -11.08 10.99 -4.74
CA GLN A 27 -12.26 11.68 -4.21
C GLN A 27 -12.00 12.28 -2.84
N LYS A 28 -11.05 11.73 -2.10
CA LYS A 28 -10.70 12.19 -0.74
C LYS A 28 -9.52 13.16 -0.72
N GLY A 29 -9.05 13.59 -1.89
CA GLY A 29 -8.00 14.60 -1.99
C GLY A 29 -6.61 14.09 -2.28
N TYR A 30 -6.45 12.79 -2.49
CA TYR A 30 -5.15 12.22 -2.86
C TYR A 30 -4.87 12.43 -4.35
N THR A 31 -3.60 12.52 -4.70
CA THR A 31 -3.14 12.62 -6.08
C THR A 31 -2.48 11.30 -6.48
N MET A 32 -2.78 10.81 -7.67
CA MET A 32 -2.14 9.61 -8.19
C MET A 32 -0.75 9.92 -8.74
N THR A 33 0.19 9.01 -8.54
CA THR A 33 1.52 9.11 -9.12
C THR A 33 1.93 7.76 -9.71
N ASP A 34 2.73 7.78 -10.75
CA ASP A 34 3.34 6.59 -11.33
C ASP A 34 4.79 6.41 -10.88
N ARG A 35 5.25 7.27 -9.96
CA ARG A 35 6.62 7.24 -9.44
C ARG A 35 6.63 6.81 -7.98
N GLU A 36 7.31 5.71 -7.72
CA GLU A 36 7.40 5.12 -6.39
C GLU A 36 8.12 6.03 -5.40
N ASP A 37 9.11 6.76 -5.88
CA ASP A 37 9.93 7.63 -5.03
C ASP A 37 9.21 8.90 -4.58
N GLU A 38 8.09 9.24 -5.22
CA GLU A 38 7.27 10.39 -4.85
C GLU A 38 6.07 10.01 -3.99
N ALA A 39 5.71 8.73 -3.94
CA ALA A 39 4.48 8.28 -3.29
C ALA A 39 4.57 8.36 -1.78
N ASP A 40 3.49 8.82 -1.17
CA ASP A 40 3.32 8.79 0.29
C ASP A 40 2.62 7.49 0.73
N VAL A 41 1.89 6.87 -0.19
CA VAL A 41 1.21 5.59 0.02
C VAL A 41 1.53 4.68 -1.16
N ILE A 42 1.99 3.48 -0.88
CA ILE A 42 2.30 2.46 -1.90
C ILE A 42 1.43 1.24 -1.63
N LEU A 43 0.53 0.94 -2.57
CA LEU A 43 -0.37 -0.20 -2.47
C LEU A 43 -0.08 -1.19 -3.60
N PHE A 44 0.10 -2.45 -3.26
CA PHE A 44 0.24 -3.53 -4.23
C PHE A 44 -0.99 -4.42 -4.20
N ASN A 45 -1.59 -4.63 -5.36
CA ASN A 45 -2.74 -5.51 -5.53
C ASN A 45 -2.26 -6.77 -6.24
N SER A 46 -2.36 -7.92 -5.58
CA SER A 46 -1.81 -9.16 -6.07
C SER A 46 -2.83 -10.29 -6.04
N CYS A 47 -2.75 -11.17 -7.05
CA CYS A 47 -3.60 -12.35 -7.16
C CYS A 47 -2.88 -13.59 -6.65
N SER A 48 -3.53 -14.36 -5.76
CA SER A 48 -2.94 -15.57 -5.17
C SER A 48 -2.85 -16.75 -6.15
N ILE A 49 -3.55 -16.67 -7.27
CA ILE A 49 -3.59 -17.76 -8.25
C ILE A 49 -2.25 -17.89 -8.99
N ARG A 50 -1.47 -16.79 -9.06
CA ARG A 50 -0.18 -16.79 -9.75
C ARG A 50 0.94 -16.55 -8.76
N GLU A 51 1.64 -17.63 -8.42
CA GLU A 51 2.76 -17.58 -7.49
C GLU A 51 3.85 -16.60 -7.94
N GLN A 52 4.09 -16.50 -9.24
CA GLN A 52 5.08 -15.55 -9.77
C GLN A 52 4.69 -14.10 -9.51
N ALA A 53 3.41 -13.76 -9.64
CA ALA A 53 2.93 -12.42 -9.36
C ALA A 53 3.10 -12.07 -7.89
N GLU A 54 2.82 -13.03 -7.02
CA GLU A 54 3.00 -12.90 -5.58
C GLU A 54 4.45 -12.61 -5.22
N GLN A 55 5.38 -13.40 -5.76
CA GLN A 55 6.81 -13.22 -5.48
C GLN A 55 7.35 -11.91 -6.01
N LYS A 56 6.88 -11.48 -7.19
CA LYS A 56 7.27 -10.19 -7.74
C LYS A 56 6.81 -9.03 -6.86
N ALA A 57 5.57 -9.11 -6.36
CA ALA A 57 5.03 -8.07 -5.49
C ALA A 57 5.82 -7.97 -4.19
N LEU A 58 6.10 -9.11 -3.56
CA LEU A 58 6.86 -9.16 -2.32
C LEU A 58 8.29 -8.64 -2.51
N GLY A 59 8.96 -9.08 -3.56
CA GLY A 59 10.31 -8.63 -3.86
C GLY A 59 10.39 -7.14 -4.12
N LYS A 60 9.44 -6.62 -4.89
CA LYS A 60 9.41 -5.19 -5.21
C LYS A 60 9.13 -4.34 -3.98
N MET A 61 8.19 -4.75 -3.14
CA MET A 61 7.88 -4.00 -1.92
C MET A 61 9.05 -4.00 -0.95
N GLY A 62 9.73 -5.14 -0.78
CA GLY A 62 10.92 -5.21 0.06
C GLY A 62 12.02 -4.29 -0.44
N LEU A 63 12.23 -4.26 -1.75
CA LEU A 63 13.22 -3.37 -2.35
C LEU A 63 12.87 -1.90 -2.15
N LEU A 64 11.61 -1.52 -2.36
CA LEU A 64 11.15 -0.15 -2.16
C LEU A 64 11.30 0.29 -0.71
N ALA A 65 10.93 -0.57 0.24
CA ALA A 65 11.05 -0.25 1.65
C ALA A 65 12.52 0.01 2.03
N LYS A 66 13.43 -0.77 1.46
CA LYS A 66 14.87 -0.61 1.68
C LYS A 66 15.41 0.66 1.04
N GLN A 67 14.99 0.96 -0.20
CA GLN A 67 15.43 2.15 -0.92
C GLN A 67 14.90 3.44 -0.31
N GLN A 68 13.71 3.39 0.29
CA GLN A 68 13.03 4.57 0.82
C GLN A 68 13.02 4.62 2.35
N ARG A 69 13.97 3.96 2.99
CA ARG A 69 14.07 3.96 4.45
C ARG A 69 14.25 5.36 5.04
N HIS A 70 14.71 6.31 4.24
CA HIS A 70 14.85 7.71 4.63
C HIS A 70 13.52 8.47 4.63
N ARG A 71 12.43 7.81 4.19
CA ARG A 71 11.08 8.36 4.18
C ARG A 71 10.17 7.50 5.06
N PRO A 72 10.28 7.63 6.40
CA PRO A 72 9.56 6.74 7.32
C PRO A 72 8.04 6.95 7.34
N HIS A 73 7.54 8.04 6.77
CA HIS A 73 6.10 8.33 6.72
C HIS A 73 5.36 7.51 5.68
N VAL A 74 6.06 6.90 4.72
CA VAL A 74 5.42 6.16 3.62
C VAL A 74 4.65 4.96 4.16
N VAL A 75 3.40 4.81 3.71
CA VAL A 75 2.54 3.69 4.09
C VAL A 75 2.62 2.60 3.01
N TYR A 76 2.94 1.38 3.42
CA TYR A 76 3.03 0.22 2.52
C TYR A 76 1.87 -0.72 2.79
N GLY A 77 1.09 -1.05 1.76
CA GLY A 77 -0.06 -1.92 1.88
C GLY A 77 -0.12 -2.99 0.80
N MET A 78 -0.58 -4.17 1.19
CA MET A 78 -0.87 -5.26 0.26
C MET A 78 -2.36 -5.50 0.23
N MET A 79 -2.92 -5.69 -0.96
CA MET A 79 -4.34 -5.97 -1.13
C MET A 79 -4.54 -7.09 -2.15
N GLY A 80 -5.70 -7.73 -2.11
CA GLY A 80 -6.04 -8.79 -3.03
C GLY A 80 -6.21 -10.15 -2.35
N CYS A 81 -6.38 -11.19 -3.16
CA CYS A 81 -6.62 -12.55 -2.65
C CYS A 81 -5.45 -13.07 -1.82
N MET A 82 -4.22 -12.78 -2.22
CA MET A 82 -3.02 -13.16 -1.48
C MET A 82 -3.02 -12.56 -0.08
N ALA A 83 -3.40 -11.29 0.02
CA ALA A 83 -3.43 -10.59 1.30
C ALA A 83 -4.36 -11.28 2.29
N GLN A 84 -5.50 -11.78 1.80
CA GLN A 84 -6.49 -12.44 2.64
C GLN A 84 -6.01 -13.78 3.18
N SER A 85 -5.27 -14.56 2.38
CA SER A 85 -4.87 -15.92 2.75
C SER A 85 -3.54 -16.01 3.50
N LYS A 86 -2.66 -15.01 3.37
CA LYS A 86 -1.31 -15.06 3.91
C LYS A 86 -0.93 -13.85 4.77
N LYS A 87 -1.92 -13.26 5.41
CA LYS A 87 -1.76 -12.02 6.17
C LYS A 87 -0.58 -12.04 7.16
N GLU A 88 -0.51 -13.07 8.01
CA GLU A 88 0.53 -13.15 9.02
C GLU A 88 1.92 -13.37 8.42
N GLU A 89 2.00 -14.21 7.38
CA GLU A 89 3.26 -14.47 6.68
C GLU A 89 3.80 -13.20 6.02
N LEU A 90 2.91 -12.41 5.44
CA LEU A 90 3.30 -11.15 4.78
C LEU A 90 3.93 -10.18 5.76
N PHE A 91 3.38 -10.04 6.96
CA PHE A 91 3.94 -9.15 7.97
C PHE A 91 5.31 -9.63 8.45
N LYS A 92 5.52 -10.94 8.49
CA LYS A 92 6.83 -11.50 8.87
C LYS A 92 7.89 -11.27 7.80
N GLU A 93 7.52 -11.46 6.53
CA GLU A 93 8.46 -11.28 5.41
C GLU A 93 8.76 -9.82 5.12
N LEU A 94 7.81 -8.94 5.39
CA LEU A 94 7.92 -7.51 5.10
C LEU A 94 7.70 -6.69 6.38
N PRO A 95 8.74 -6.48 7.19
CA PRO A 95 8.60 -5.73 8.43
C PRO A 95 8.09 -4.30 8.26
N ARG A 96 8.27 -3.72 7.08
CA ARG A 96 7.80 -2.37 6.77
C ARG A 96 6.36 -2.34 6.28
N LEU A 97 5.74 -3.49 6.08
CA LEU A 97 4.35 -3.56 5.65
C LEU A 97 3.42 -3.04 6.75
N ASP A 98 2.55 -2.11 6.41
CA ASP A 98 1.69 -1.42 7.37
C ASP A 98 0.28 -1.97 7.42
N LEU A 99 -0.22 -2.48 6.28
CA LEU A 99 -1.56 -3.04 6.24
C LEU A 99 -1.69 -4.13 5.19
N VAL A 100 -2.64 -5.02 5.45
CA VAL A 100 -3.00 -6.10 4.53
C VAL A 100 -4.52 -6.14 4.45
N VAL A 101 -5.07 -6.01 3.25
CA VAL A 101 -6.52 -5.91 3.04
C VAL A 101 -6.98 -6.97 2.03
N GLY A 102 -7.93 -7.80 2.42
CA GLY A 102 -8.55 -8.78 1.54
C GLY A 102 -9.56 -8.15 0.58
N THR A 103 -10.00 -8.92 -0.42
CA THR A 103 -10.89 -8.44 -1.47
C THR A 103 -12.22 -7.89 -0.96
N GLN A 104 -12.70 -8.41 0.17
CA GLN A 104 -13.99 -8.02 0.72
C GLN A 104 -13.97 -6.68 1.47
N LYS A 105 -12.78 -6.13 1.74
CA LYS A 105 -12.63 -4.93 2.55
C LYS A 105 -12.02 -3.75 1.83
N TYR A 106 -12.06 -3.74 0.50
CA TYR A 106 -11.49 -2.64 -0.28
C TYR A 106 -12.10 -1.28 0.05
N HIS A 107 -13.37 -1.26 0.42
CA HIS A 107 -14.06 -0.02 0.78
C HIS A 107 -13.48 0.63 2.05
N ARG A 108 -12.71 -0.12 2.84
CA ARG A 108 -12.07 0.38 4.06
C ARG A 108 -10.59 0.70 3.91
N VAL A 109 -10.04 0.46 2.74
CA VAL A 109 -8.60 0.69 2.50
C VAL A 109 -8.24 2.14 2.79
N PHE A 110 -9.05 3.08 2.28
CA PHE A 110 -8.78 4.50 2.48
C PHE A 110 -8.76 4.86 3.96
N GLU A 111 -9.73 4.43 4.73
CA GLU A 111 -9.80 4.74 6.16
C GLU A 111 -8.56 4.27 6.91
N HIS A 112 -8.12 3.05 6.65
CA HIS A 112 -6.94 2.50 7.30
C HIS A 112 -5.66 3.22 6.90
N VAL A 113 -5.49 3.47 5.61
CA VAL A 113 -4.30 4.16 5.09
C VAL A 113 -4.24 5.58 5.60
N ASP A 114 -5.35 6.31 5.51
CA ASP A 114 -5.41 7.70 5.94
C ASP A 114 -5.15 7.84 7.44
N GLY A 115 -5.69 6.92 8.23
CA GLY A 115 -5.43 6.89 9.67
C GLY A 115 -3.97 6.70 10.00
N ILE A 116 -3.29 5.77 9.34
CA ILE A 116 -1.88 5.51 9.54
C ILE A 116 -1.03 6.72 9.13
N LEU A 117 -1.33 7.28 7.97
CA LEU A 117 -0.57 8.42 7.43
C LEU A 117 -0.70 9.64 8.33
N ARG A 118 -1.91 9.95 8.79
CA ARG A 118 -2.15 11.07 9.69
C ARG A 118 -1.42 10.90 11.02
N ALA A 119 -1.46 9.70 11.58
CA ALA A 119 -0.78 9.41 12.82
C ALA A 119 0.73 9.63 12.70
N ARG A 120 1.32 9.26 11.58
CA ARG A 120 2.75 9.47 11.32
C ARG A 120 3.08 10.94 11.12
N GLN A 121 2.23 11.69 10.45
CA GLN A 121 2.43 13.12 10.26
C GLN A 121 2.35 13.86 11.58
N GLU A 122 1.42 13.51 12.45
CA GLU A 122 1.31 14.09 13.79
C GLU A 122 2.55 13.83 14.62
N ARG A 123 3.07 12.61 14.61
CA ARG A 123 4.31 12.27 15.31
C ARG A 123 5.47 13.09 14.83
N ARG A 124 5.58 13.27 13.50
CA ARG A 124 6.65 14.06 12.91
C ARG A 124 6.58 15.52 13.34
N MET A 125 5.37 16.08 13.40
CA MET A 125 5.18 17.45 13.88
C MET A 125 5.53 17.58 15.36
N ASP A 126 5.14 16.62 16.18
CA ASP A 126 5.49 16.60 17.60
C ASP A 126 7.02 16.55 17.80
N GLU A 127 7.71 15.72 17.04
CA GLU A 127 9.17 15.63 17.08
C GLU A 127 9.84 16.92 16.67
N LEU A 128 9.26 17.64 15.70
CA LEU A 128 9.80 18.91 15.25
C LEU A 128 9.57 20.05 16.23
N GLN A 129 8.56 19.93 17.11
CA GLN A 129 8.23 20.96 18.09
C GLN A 129 9.01 20.81 19.41
N THR A 130 9.60 19.64 19.60
CA THR A 130 10.45 19.39 20.79
C THR A 130 11.91 19.60 20.47
#